data_6928101c1ee047f3294280bac6acc0e6
#
_entry.id   6928101c1ee047f3294280bac6acc0e6
#
_cell.length_a   1.000
_cell.length_b   1.000
_cell.length_c   1.000
_cell.angle_alpha   90.00
_cell.angle_beta   90.00
_cell.angle_gamma   90.00
#
_symmetry.space_group_name_H-M   'P 1'
#
loop_
_entity.id
_entity.type
_entity.pdbx_description
1 polymer ?
#
loop_
_entity_poly.entity_id
_entity_poly.type
_entity_poly.pdbx_seq_one_letter_code
_entity_poly.pdbx_strand_id
1 'polypeptide(L)'
;MNWNNEARLRKLKKELKIIREIFAEEKLPIEVYKEYEKLLLTQHNSDRRYAAHTQEFLLSKFEDESEDESESALYKKFEAQLITTIEQSIHKSRYWWVEEIDDYELAHKIKQLSVADLELITLYVFDGYNESEIADRQGCKKQNIQQKIQRIKNFLK
;
A
#
# COMPACT_ATOMS: atom_id res chain seq x y z
N MET A 1 15.61 3.47 1.96
CA MET A 1 15.28 4.72 1.19
C MET A 1 13.96 5.28 1.68
N ASN A 2 13.94 6.49 2.20
CA ASN A 2 12.70 7.02 2.76
C ASN A 2 11.77 7.49 1.62
N TRP A 3 10.57 6.92 1.49
CA TRP A 3 9.62 7.26 0.44
C TRP A 3 9.05 8.67 0.68
N ASN A 4 9.49 9.64 -0.12
CA ASN A 4 8.91 10.98 -0.07
C ASN A 4 7.78 11.10 -1.11
N ASN A 5 6.56 10.79 -0.67
CA ASN A 5 5.36 10.79 -1.51
C ASN A 5 5.09 12.16 -2.16
N GLU A 6 5.26 13.26 -1.41
CA GLU A 6 4.98 14.61 -1.95
C GLU A 6 5.97 15.01 -3.04
N ALA A 7 7.26 14.76 -2.83
CA ALA A 7 8.29 15.10 -3.82
C ALA A 7 8.09 14.30 -5.11
N ARG A 8 7.80 13.00 -5.00
CA ARG A 8 7.53 12.14 -6.16
C ARG A 8 6.26 12.55 -6.89
N LEU A 9 5.18 12.85 -6.18
CA LEU A 9 3.94 13.32 -6.79
C LEU A 9 4.12 14.69 -7.49
N ARG A 10 4.90 15.60 -6.91
CA ARG A 10 5.24 16.90 -7.56
C ARG A 10 6.03 16.68 -8.84
N LYS A 11 6.99 15.75 -8.83
CA LYS A 11 7.77 15.39 -10.03
C LYS A 11 6.86 14.82 -11.11
N LEU A 12 6.04 13.84 -10.78
CA LEU A 12 5.08 13.23 -11.70
C LEU A 12 4.12 14.26 -12.32
N LYS A 13 3.58 15.20 -11.52
CA LYS A 13 2.71 16.27 -12.05
C LYS A 13 3.43 17.20 -13.02
N LYS A 14 4.73 17.48 -12.81
CA LYS A 14 5.54 18.27 -13.76
C LYS A 14 5.75 17.50 -15.07
N GLU A 15 6.06 16.22 -14.99
CA GLU A 15 6.22 15.37 -16.17
C GLU A 15 4.92 15.26 -16.97
N LEU A 16 3.78 15.04 -16.28
CA LEU A 16 2.46 15.00 -16.92
C LEU A 16 2.11 16.31 -17.62
N LYS A 17 2.51 17.46 -17.06
CA LYS A 17 2.30 18.76 -17.73
C LYS A 17 3.05 18.85 -19.05
N ILE A 18 4.33 18.46 -19.06
CA ILE A 18 5.16 18.45 -20.28
C ILE A 18 4.56 17.50 -21.32
N ILE A 19 4.18 16.30 -20.92
CA ILE A 19 3.59 15.30 -21.80
C ILE A 19 2.28 15.83 -22.41
N ARG A 20 1.45 16.52 -21.61
CA ARG A 20 0.23 17.14 -22.10
C ARG A 20 0.48 18.21 -23.17
N GLU A 21 1.53 18.99 -23.01
CA GLU A 21 1.96 19.99 -23.99
C GLU A 21 2.40 19.31 -25.30
N ILE A 22 3.19 18.23 -25.23
CA ILE A 22 3.59 17.41 -26.39
C ILE A 22 2.37 16.83 -27.10
N PHE A 23 1.39 16.27 -26.37
CA PHE A 23 0.18 15.72 -26.95
C PHE A 23 -0.63 16.79 -27.69
N ALA A 24 -0.64 18.04 -27.18
CA ALA A 24 -1.32 19.13 -27.83
C ALA A 24 -0.59 19.59 -29.10
N GLU A 25 0.74 19.66 -29.11
CA GLU A 25 1.58 20.00 -30.25
C GLU A 25 1.45 18.98 -31.38
N GLU A 26 1.48 17.67 -31.04
CA GLU A 26 1.36 16.57 -31.98
C GLU A 26 -0.11 16.27 -32.37
N LYS A 27 -1.08 17.04 -31.89
CA LYS A 27 -2.52 16.87 -32.14
C LYS A 27 -3.04 15.47 -31.84
N LEU A 28 -2.49 14.83 -30.81
CA LEU A 28 -2.92 13.51 -30.36
C LEU A 28 -4.26 13.57 -29.60
N PRO A 29 -5.07 12.49 -29.64
CA PRO A 29 -6.35 12.44 -28.95
C PRO A 29 -6.18 12.65 -27.44
N ILE A 30 -6.97 13.52 -26.85
CA ILE A 30 -6.93 13.83 -25.40
C ILE A 30 -7.32 12.61 -24.54
N GLU A 31 -8.08 11.68 -25.11
CA GLU A 31 -8.49 10.43 -24.46
C GLU A 31 -7.27 9.57 -24.13
N VAL A 32 -6.32 9.46 -25.08
CA VAL A 32 -5.07 8.70 -24.91
C VAL A 32 -4.23 9.34 -23.80
N TYR A 33 -4.16 10.68 -23.73
CA TYR A 33 -3.49 11.36 -22.63
C TYR A 33 -4.12 11.03 -21.28
N LYS A 34 -5.46 11.03 -21.18
CA LYS A 34 -6.17 10.72 -19.93
C LYS A 34 -5.92 9.28 -19.46
N GLU A 35 -5.88 8.33 -20.41
CA GLU A 35 -5.54 6.94 -20.08
C GLU A 35 -4.10 6.82 -19.58
N TYR A 36 -3.18 7.49 -20.22
CA TYR A 36 -1.77 7.54 -19.82
C TYR A 36 -1.59 8.17 -18.43
N GLU A 37 -2.25 9.32 -18.18
CA GLU A 37 -2.25 9.97 -16.87
C GLU A 37 -2.79 9.04 -15.77
N LYS A 38 -3.90 8.36 -16.03
CA LYS A 38 -4.49 7.38 -15.12
C LYS A 38 -3.53 6.22 -14.82
N LEU A 39 -2.84 5.71 -15.85
CA LEU A 39 -1.86 4.64 -15.69
C LEU A 39 -0.71 5.08 -14.77
N LEU A 40 -0.12 6.25 -15.00
CA LEU A 40 1.00 6.76 -14.20
C LEU A 40 0.59 7.05 -12.75
N LEU A 41 -0.61 7.59 -12.52
CA LEU A 41 -1.13 7.81 -11.18
C LEU A 41 -1.38 6.49 -10.45
N THR A 42 -1.90 5.48 -11.16
CA THR A 42 -2.11 4.14 -10.60
C THR A 42 -0.78 3.49 -10.22
N GLN A 43 0.24 3.61 -11.07
CA GLN A 43 1.59 3.12 -10.80
C GLN A 43 2.18 3.83 -9.58
N HIS A 44 2.12 5.16 -9.52
CA HIS A 44 2.61 5.92 -8.36
C HIS A 44 1.94 5.49 -7.05
N ASN A 45 0.62 5.26 -7.07
CA ASN A 45 -0.11 4.81 -5.90
C ASN A 45 0.28 3.37 -5.50
N SER A 46 0.53 2.50 -6.47
CA SER A 46 1.05 1.14 -6.25
C SER A 46 2.43 1.19 -5.59
N ASP A 47 3.34 2.00 -6.14
CA ASP A 47 4.69 2.17 -5.60
C ASP A 47 4.67 2.74 -4.16
N ARG A 48 3.75 3.67 -3.89
CA ARG A 48 3.55 4.23 -2.55
C ARG A 48 3.12 3.15 -1.55
N ARG A 49 2.14 2.32 -1.91
CA ARG A 49 1.70 1.21 -1.06
C ARG A 49 2.82 0.20 -0.84
N TYR A 50 3.48 -0.19 -1.90
CA TYR A 50 4.63 -1.09 -1.82
C TYR A 50 5.69 -0.55 -0.86
N ALA A 51 6.08 0.72 -0.99
CA ALA A 51 7.08 1.34 -0.12
C ALA A 51 6.63 1.45 1.34
N ALA A 52 5.32 1.58 1.60
CA ALA A 52 4.79 1.63 2.95
C ALA A 52 4.80 0.26 3.65
N HIS A 53 4.68 -0.83 2.88
CA HIS A 53 4.61 -2.20 3.42
C HIS A 53 5.90 -2.99 3.27
N THR A 54 6.86 -2.50 2.48
CA THR A 54 8.16 -3.14 2.32
C THR A 54 9.12 -2.53 3.33
N GLN A 55 9.53 -3.32 4.32
CA GLN A 55 10.70 -2.97 5.12
C GLN A 55 11.92 -3.09 4.20
N GLU A 56 12.64 -2.00 4.05
CA GLU A 56 13.92 -2.01 3.32
C GLU A 56 14.88 -2.88 4.14
N PHE A 57 14.99 -4.12 3.73
CA PHE A 57 16.07 -4.98 4.21
C PHE A 57 17.37 -4.34 3.75
N LEU A 58 18.10 -3.76 4.70
CA LEU A 58 19.45 -3.24 4.47
C LEU A 58 20.40 -4.44 4.25
N LEU A 59 20.28 -5.10 3.09
CA LEU A 59 21.28 -6.03 2.59
C LEU A 59 22.66 -5.36 2.46
N SER A 60 22.70 -4.03 2.30
CA SER A 60 23.91 -3.23 2.21
C SER A 60 24.79 -3.21 3.49
N LYS A 61 24.31 -3.73 4.62
CA LYS A 61 25.14 -3.89 5.82
C LYS A 61 25.86 -5.23 5.89
N PHE A 62 25.65 -6.11 4.92
CA PHE A 62 26.24 -7.45 4.85
C PHE A 62 27.23 -7.61 3.70
N GLU A 63 27.58 -6.52 3.01
CA GLU A 63 28.77 -6.45 2.17
C GLU A 63 30.01 -6.31 3.06
N ASP A 64 30.22 -7.31 3.91
CA ASP A 64 31.53 -7.49 4.54
C ASP A 64 32.36 -8.42 3.62
N GLU A 65 33.50 -7.89 3.24
CA GLU A 65 34.47 -8.39 2.27
C GLU A 65 34.95 -9.80 2.62
N SER A 66 34.20 -10.81 2.26
CA SER A 66 34.75 -12.17 2.19
C SER A 66 34.34 -12.85 0.90
N GLU A 67 35.28 -12.91 -0.04
CA GLU A 67 35.22 -13.66 -1.30
C GLU A 67 35.15 -15.18 -1.09
N ASP A 68 34.34 -15.67 -0.18
CA ASP A 68 34.11 -17.09 0.00
C ASP A 68 32.68 -17.45 -0.38
N GLU A 69 32.58 -18.29 -1.43
CA GLU A 69 31.36 -18.85 -2.02
C GLU A 69 30.50 -19.71 -1.06
N SER A 70 30.72 -19.64 0.23
CA SER A 70 29.85 -20.31 1.18
C SER A 70 28.64 -19.40 1.47
N GLU A 71 27.47 -19.74 0.91
CA GLU A 71 26.20 -19.15 1.34
C GLU A 71 26.20 -19.00 2.86
N SER A 72 26.25 -17.75 3.31
CA SER A 72 26.35 -17.42 4.73
C SER A 72 25.30 -18.19 5.51
N ALA A 73 25.67 -18.82 6.61
CA ALA A 73 24.74 -19.51 7.52
C ALA A 73 23.58 -18.59 7.97
N LEU A 74 23.82 -17.29 7.94
CA LEU A 74 22.85 -16.22 8.19
C LEU A 74 21.81 -16.12 7.06
N TYR A 75 22.25 -16.23 5.80
CA TYR A 75 21.35 -16.21 4.62
C TYR A 75 20.41 -17.42 4.65
N LYS A 76 20.93 -18.63 4.91
CA LYS A 76 20.10 -19.84 5.04
C LYS A 76 19.07 -19.75 6.18
N LYS A 77 19.48 -19.18 7.32
CA LYS A 77 18.57 -18.95 8.44
C LYS A 77 17.49 -17.91 8.10
N PHE A 78 17.85 -16.90 7.33
CA PHE A 78 16.95 -15.86 6.86
C PHE A 78 15.96 -16.37 5.83
N GLU A 79 16.45 -17.17 4.87
CA GLU A 79 15.64 -17.84 3.86
C GLU A 79 14.60 -18.76 4.49
N ALA A 80 14.98 -19.58 5.46
CA ALA A 80 14.07 -20.44 6.21
C ALA A 80 13.00 -19.64 6.96
N GLN A 81 13.35 -18.50 7.57
CA GLN A 81 12.40 -17.62 8.23
C GLN A 81 11.44 -16.94 7.25
N LEU A 82 11.95 -16.47 6.08
CA LEU A 82 11.11 -15.88 5.03
C LEU A 82 10.13 -16.89 4.46
N ILE A 83 10.55 -18.11 4.18
CA ILE A 83 9.68 -19.19 3.68
C ILE A 83 8.58 -19.49 4.70
N THR A 84 8.92 -19.65 5.98
CA THR A 84 7.93 -19.88 7.05
C THR A 84 6.95 -18.72 7.17
N THR A 85 7.42 -17.47 7.05
CA THR A 85 6.57 -16.28 7.12
C THR A 85 5.65 -16.19 5.90
N ILE A 86 6.12 -16.54 4.70
CA ILE A 86 5.33 -16.56 3.47
C ILE A 86 4.24 -17.66 3.57
N GLU A 87 4.60 -18.86 4.00
CA GLU A 87 3.65 -19.97 4.18
C GLU A 87 2.55 -19.62 5.19
N GLN A 88 2.91 -19.01 6.33
CA GLN A 88 1.95 -18.51 7.31
C GLN A 88 1.05 -17.40 6.75
N SER A 89 1.56 -16.54 5.87
CA SER A 89 0.80 -15.46 5.25
C SER A 89 -0.23 -15.97 4.23
N ILE A 90 0.08 -17.05 3.52
CA ILE A 90 -0.82 -17.65 2.52
C ILE A 90 -2.09 -18.22 3.18
N HIS A 91 -2.00 -18.67 4.44
CA HIS A 91 -3.10 -19.25 5.18
C HIS A 91 -3.87 -18.26 6.06
N LYS A 92 -3.44 -16.99 6.14
CA LYS A 92 -4.15 -15.98 6.94
C LYS A 92 -5.45 -15.57 6.24
N SER A 93 -6.56 -15.56 6.98
CA SER A 93 -7.82 -15.00 6.49
C SER A 93 -7.67 -13.50 6.18
N ARG A 94 -8.52 -12.94 5.33
CA ARG A 94 -8.52 -11.49 5.00
C ARG A 94 -8.52 -10.60 6.24
N TYR A 95 -9.13 -11.07 7.34
CA TYR A 95 -9.28 -10.36 8.61
C TYR A 95 -8.46 -10.96 9.75
N TRP A 96 -7.33 -11.60 9.43
CA TRP A 96 -6.43 -12.23 10.41
C TRP A 96 -6.03 -11.30 11.56
N TRP A 97 -5.86 -10.03 11.28
CA TRP A 97 -5.48 -9.00 12.25
C TRP A 97 -6.47 -8.81 13.38
N VAL A 98 -7.76 -9.20 13.20
CA VAL A 98 -8.79 -9.11 14.24
C VAL A 98 -8.47 -10.04 15.42
N GLU A 99 -7.82 -11.16 15.16
CA GLU A 99 -7.43 -12.15 16.16
C GLU A 99 -6.12 -11.80 16.87
N GLU A 100 -5.31 -10.91 16.26
CA GLU A 100 -4.01 -10.49 16.81
C GLU A 100 -4.10 -9.23 17.70
N ILE A 101 -5.31 -8.74 18.00
CA ILE A 101 -5.50 -7.56 18.87
C ILE A 101 -5.44 -7.98 20.32
N ASP A 102 -4.41 -7.48 21.04
CA ASP A 102 -4.20 -7.78 22.46
C ASP A 102 -5.18 -7.03 23.39
N ASP A 103 -5.67 -5.85 22.96
CA ASP A 103 -6.63 -5.06 23.74
C ASP A 103 -8.01 -5.71 23.66
N TYR A 104 -8.47 -6.23 24.80
CA TYR A 104 -9.74 -6.93 24.93
C TYR A 104 -10.94 -6.05 24.58
N GLU A 105 -10.97 -4.79 25.02
CA GLU A 105 -12.09 -3.87 24.74
C GLU A 105 -12.15 -3.53 23.27
N LEU A 106 -11.00 -3.23 22.66
CA LEU A 106 -10.89 -2.95 21.24
C LEU A 106 -11.26 -4.17 20.40
N ALA A 107 -10.76 -5.36 20.75
CA ALA A 107 -11.09 -6.60 20.07
C ALA A 107 -12.61 -6.89 20.12
N HIS A 108 -13.24 -6.65 21.28
CA HIS A 108 -14.67 -6.83 21.43
C HIS A 108 -15.47 -5.86 20.55
N LYS A 109 -15.11 -4.58 20.50
CA LYS A 109 -15.74 -3.59 19.62
C LYS A 109 -15.54 -3.93 18.14
N ILE A 110 -14.34 -4.35 17.73
CA ILE A 110 -14.05 -4.71 16.34
C ILE A 110 -14.88 -5.91 15.87
N LYS A 111 -15.07 -6.92 16.72
CA LYS A 111 -15.93 -8.08 16.42
C LYS A 111 -17.40 -7.72 16.22
N GLN A 112 -17.86 -6.56 16.68
CA GLN A 112 -19.21 -6.05 16.45
C GLN A 112 -19.36 -5.28 15.13
N LEU A 113 -18.27 -4.97 14.45
CA LEU A 113 -18.30 -4.28 13.16
C LEU A 113 -18.85 -5.17 12.06
N SER A 114 -19.51 -4.55 11.07
CA SER A 114 -19.94 -5.25 9.88
C SER A 114 -18.74 -5.70 9.04
N VAL A 115 -18.91 -6.75 8.24
CA VAL A 115 -17.89 -7.21 7.28
C VAL A 115 -17.44 -6.07 6.34
N ALA A 116 -18.36 -5.19 5.95
CA ALA A 116 -18.04 -4.04 5.12
C ALA A 116 -17.16 -3.00 5.84
N ASP A 117 -17.35 -2.81 7.15
CA ASP A 117 -16.50 -1.93 7.96
C ASP A 117 -15.13 -2.57 8.22
N LEU A 118 -15.06 -3.89 8.43
CA LEU A 118 -13.80 -4.63 8.52
C LEU A 118 -13.00 -4.54 7.22
N GLU A 119 -13.65 -4.70 6.07
CA GLU A 119 -12.99 -4.54 4.76
C GLU A 119 -12.48 -3.11 4.57
N LEU A 120 -13.25 -2.11 4.98
CA LEU A 120 -12.82 -0.71 4.92
C LEU A 120 -11.57 -0.45 5.78
N ILE A 121 -11.52 -1.00 7.00
CA ILE A 121 -10.34 -0.91 7.86
C ILE A 121 -9.16 -1.61 7.20
N THR A 122 -9.37 -2.82 6.67
CA THR A 122 -8.30 -3.60 6.02
C THR A 122 -7.72 -2.84 4.84
N LEU A 123 -8.55 -2.30 3.96
CA LEU A 123 -8.11 -1.48 2.82
C LEU A 123 -7.35 -0.23 3.27
N TYR A 124 -7.84 0.46 4.30
CA TYR A 124 -7.27 1.74 4.72
C TYR A 124 -5.98 1.58 5.53
N VAL A 125 -5.97 0.63 6.50
CA VAL A 125 -4.86 0.48 7.47
C VAL A 125 -3.81 -0.50 6.95
N PHE A 126 -4.22 -1.69 6.50
CA PHE A 126 -3.30 -2.77 6.16
C PHE A 126 -2.88 -2.74 4.68
N ASP A 127 -3.81 -2.51 3.77
CA ASP A 127 -3.50 -2.44 2.33
C ASP A 127 -2.99 -1.05 1.90
N GLY A 128 -3.07 -0.04 2.76
CA GLY A 128 -2.53 1.31 2.54
C GLY A 128 -3.25 2.12 1.46
N TYR A 129 -4.50 1.78 1.11
CA TYR A 129 -5.30 2.58 0.19
C TYR A 129 -5.70 3.91 0.83
N ASN A 130 -5.70 4.99 0.05
CA ASN A 130 -6.25 6.25 0.49
C ASN A 130 -7.77 6.31 0.26
N GLU A 131 -8.44 7.27 0.87
CA GLU A 131 -9.90 7.42 0.81
C GLU A 131 -10.45 7.56 -0.62
N SER A 132 -9.70 8.21 -1.52
CA SER A 132 -10.11 8.36 -2.92
C SER A 132 -10.02 7.04 -3.68
N GLU A 133 -8.94 6.29 -3.49
CA GLU A 133 -8.75 4.96 -4.09
C GLU A 133 -9.81 3.97 -3.61
N ILE A 134 -10.16 4.03 -2.31
CA ILE A 134 -11.23 3.19 -1.75
C ILE A 134 -12.58 3.58 -2.35
N ALA A 135 -12.84 4.89 -2.48
CA ALA A 135 -14.08 5.41 -3.06
C ALA A 135 -14.25 4.96 -4.52
N ASP A 136 -13.19 5.06 -5.31
CA ASP A 136 -13.17 4.60 -6.71
C ASP A 136 -13.40 3.09 -6.80
N ARG A 137 -12.77 2.31 -5.93
CA ARG A 137 -12.93 0.85 -5.87
C ARG A 137 -14.34 0.43 -5.46
N GLN A 138 -14.99 1.18 -4.56
CA GLN A 138 -16.35 0.90 -4.09
C GLN A 138 -17.44 1.60 -4.92
N GLY A 139 -17.08 2.36 -5.96
CA GLY A 139 -18.02 3.10 -6.80
C GLY A 139 -18.79 4.18 -6.04
N CYS A 140 -18.18 4.82 -5.02
CA CYS A 140 -18.83 5.83 -4.19
C CYS A 140 -18.01 7.12 -4.10
N LYS A 141 -18.60 8.16 -3.49
CA LYS A 141 -17.90 9.43 -3.29
C LYS A 141 -16.89 9.34 -2.14
N LYS A 142 -15.74 10.00 -2.26
CA LYS A 142 -14.71 10.10 -1.21
C LYS A 142 -15.30 10.53 0.14
N GLN A 143 -16.23 11.49 0.14
CA GLN A 143 -16.89 11.95 1.37
C GLN A 143 -17.61 10.83 2.12
N ASN A 144 -18.20 9.86 1.41
CA ASN A 144 -18.86 8.72 2.04
C ASN A 144 -17.85 7.83 2.78
N ILE A 145 -16.67 7.63 2.18
CA ILE A 145 -15.58 6.87 2.81
C ILE A 145 -15.08 7.60 4.05
N GLN A 146 -14.86 8.91 3.97
CA GLN A 146 -14.43 9.72 5.12
C GLN A 146 -15.41 9.63 6.29
N GLN A 147 -16.70 9.75 6.01
CA GLN A 147 -17.75 9.63 7.02
C GLN A 147 -17.78 8.24 7.66
N LYS A 148 -17.64 7.18 6.86
CA LYS A 148 -17.57 5.81 7.38
C LYS A 148 -16.35 5.61 8.28
N ILE A 149 -15.16 6.05 7.85
CA ILE A 149 -13.93 5.96 8.64
C ILE A 149 -14.10 6.74 9.96
N GLN A 150 -14.66 7.95 9.90
CA GLN A 150 -14.87 8.76 11.10
C GLN A 150 -15.88 8.11 12.07
N ARG A 151 -16.95 7.51 11.55
CA ARG A 151 -17.92 6.74 12.35
C ARG A 151 -17.24 5.58 13.05
N ILE A 152 -16.44 4.80 12.31
CA ILE A 152 -15.70 3.66 12.89
C ILE A 152 -14.72 4.14 13.96
N LYS A 153 -13.94 5.19 13.70
CA LYS A 153 -13.01 5.77 14.68
C LYS A 153 -13.73 6.22 15.96
N ASN A 154 -14.92 6.81 15.84
CA ASN A 154 -15.70 7.24 17.01
C ASN A 154 -16.29 6.05 17.77
N PHE A 155 -16.64 4.97 17.08
CA PHE A 155 -17.14 3.75 17.71
C PHE A 155 -16.05 2.99 18.48
N LEU A 156 -14.82 3.00 17.96
CA LEU A 156 -13.69 2.29 18.55
C LEU A 156 -13.04 3.03 19.75
N LYS A 157 -13.25 4.34 19.89
CA LYS A 157 -12.84 5.10 21.07
C LYS A 157 -13.65 4.70 22.29
#